data_8577010a095a8cdcc2e62356f47a50ac
#
_entry.id   8577010a095a8cdcc2e62356f47a50ac
#
_cell.length_a   1.000
_cell.length_b   1.000
_cell.length_c   1.000
_cell.angle_alpha   90.00
_cell.angle_beta   90.00
_cell.angle_gamma   90.00
#
_symmetry.space_group_name_H-M   'P 1'
#
loop_
_entity.id
_entity.type
_entity.pdbx_description
1 polymer ?
#
loop_
_entity_poly.entity_id
_entity_poly.type
_entity_poly.pdbx_seq_one_letter_code
_entity_poly.pdbx_strand_id
1 'polypeptide(L)'
;YIYILLVLFCINTYSQNQMKKIINTSNAPAPVGPYNQAILIDGTLYMSGQVALDVESKLMVRGTIEEETEKVMQNIMAILEEVNFTFENVIKTTIFITDMGNFSKINKSYAKFFNEATAPARETVEVSALPLGARIEISVIAKYLD
;
A
#
# COMPACT_ATOMS: atom_id res chain seq x y z
N TYR A 1 9.48 41.46 -30.34
CA TYR A 1 8.51 41.54 -29.21
C TYR A 1 7.64 40.30 -29.09
N ILE A 2 7.28 39.60 -30.16
CA ILE A 2 6.43 38.39 -30.16
C ILE A 2 7.15 37.19 -29.47
N TYR A 3 8.45 37.04 -29.64
CA TYR A 3 9.23 35.94 -29.03
C TYR A 3 9.34 36.05 -27.53
N ILE A 4 9.35 37.25 -26.95
CA ILE A 4 9.41 37.45 -25.49
C ILE A 4 8.08 37.07 -24.84
N LEU A 5 6.94 37.29 -25.51
CA LEU A 5 5.61 36.92 -25.01
C LEU A 5 5.42 35.37 -24.95
N LEU A 6 5.96 34.64 -25.93
CA LEU A 6 5.89 33.16 -26.02
C LEU A 6 6.71 32.48 -24.94
N VAL A 7 7.86 33.03 -24.57
CA VAL A 7 8.71 32.49 -23.51
C VAL A 7 8.08 32.70 -22.12
N LEU A 8 7.39 33.82 -21.90
CA LEU A 8 6.68 34.10 -20.66
C LEU A 8 5.45 33.18 -20.43
N PHE A 9 4.82 32.71 -21.52
CA PHE A 9 3.67 31.82 -21.45
C PHE A 9 4.09 30.38 -21.10
N CYS A 10 5.30 29.94 -21.44
CA CYS A 10 5.83 28.62 -21.11
C CYS A 10 6.30 28.47 -19.64
N ILE A 11 6.53 29.56 -18.92
CA ILE A 11 7.07 29.53 -17.56
C ILE A 11 5.94 29.44 -16.51
N ASN A 12 4.68 29.70 -16.87
CA ASN A 12 3.56 29.73 -15.92
C ASN A 12 2.84 28.39 -15.69
N THR A 13 3.32 27.28 -16.25
CA THR A 13 2.66 25.97 -16.10
C THR A 13 3.27 25.05 -15.05
N TYR A 14 4.24 25.49 -14.25
CA TYR A 14 4.95 24.64 -13.29
C TYR A 14 4.75 25.01 -11.81
N SER A 15 3.63 25.61 -11.45
CA SER A 15 3.28 25.71 -10.03
C SER A 15 1.89 25.12 -9.79
N GLN A 16 1.73 23.84 -10.07
CA GLN A 16 0.69 23.09 -9.36
C GLN A 16 1.17 22.91 -7.94
N ASN A 17 0.53 23.58 -7.01
CA ASN A 17 0.67 23.38 -5.59
C ASN A 17 0.25 21.92 -5.30
N GLN A 18 1.22 21.02 -5.26
CA GLN A 18 1.00 19.59 -5.11
C GLN A 18 0.54 19.33 -3.67
N MET A 19 -0.77 19.28 -3.48
CA MET A 19 -1.34 19.04 -2.16
C MET A 19 -1.37 17.54 -1.85
N LYS A 20 -0.72 17.19 -0.76
CA LYS A 20 -0.82 15.88 -0.14
C LYS A 20 -2.29 15.60 0.20
N LYS A 21 -2.86 14.51 -0.37
CA LYS A 21 -4.20 14.04 -0.04
C LYS A 21 -4.11 12.88 0.97
N ILE A 22 -4.80 13.02 2.08
CA ILE A 22 -4.94 11.96 3.07
C ILE A 22 -6.00 10.98 2.60
N ILE A 23 -5.69 9.68 2.65
CA ILE A 23 -6.57 8.59 2.26
C ILE A 23 -6.87 7.73 3.48
N ASN A 24 -8.14 7.63 3.83
CA ASN A 24 -8.65 6.74 4.86
C ASN A 24 -10.00 6.19 4.40
N THR A 25 -10.23 4.91 4.63
CA THR A 25 -11.49 4.21 4.36
C THR A 25 -11.95 3.45 5.59
N SER A 26 -13.26 3.33 5.77
CA SER A 26 -13.86 2.49 6.81
C SER A 26 -13.78 0.99 6.50
N ASN A 27 -13.40 0.62 5.27
CA ASN A 27 -13.30 -0.77 4.80
C ASN A 27 -11.93 -1.40 5.11
N ALA A 28 -11.00 -0.64 5.72
CA ALA A 28 -9.72 -1.12 6.24
C ALA A 28 -9.54 -0.70 7.69
N PRO A 29 -8.65 -1.34 8.46
CA PRO A 29 -8.44 -1.00 9.87
C PRO A 29 -8.07 0.47 10.06
N ALA A 30 -8.73 1.14 11.01
CA ALA A 30 -8.42 2.51 11.36
C ALA A 30 -7.00 2.62 11.95
N PRO A 31 -6.28 3.72 11.71
CA PRO A 31 -4.99 3.98 12.34
C PRO A 31 -5.12 4.00 13.88
N VAL A 32 -4.17 3.41 14.56
CA VAL A 32 -4.11 3.36 16.04
C VAL A 32 -3.09 4.36 16.61
N GLY A 33 -2.59 5.28 15.79
CA GLY A 33 -1.58 6.28 16.17
C GLY A 33 -1.60 7.50 15.25
N PRO A 34 -0.59 8.39 15.33
CA PRO A 34 -0.51 9.63 14.58
C PRO A 34 -0.07 9.40 13.12
N TYR A 35 -0.79 8.55 12.38
CA TYR A 35 -0.55 8.25 10.96
C TYR A 35 -1.90 8.06 10.24
N ASN A 36 -1.88 7.98 8.94
CA ASN A 36 -3.03 7.70 8.08
C ASN A 36 -2.85 6.36 7.38
N GLN A 37 -3.93 5.77 6.88
CA GLN A 37 -3.85 4.53 6.10
C GLN A 37 -2.99 4.72 4.85
N ALA A 38 -3.16 5.84 4.14
CA ALA A 38 -2.29 6.18 3.01
C ALA A 38 -2.26 7.68 2.72
N ILE A 39 -1.26 8.09 1.94
CA ILE A 39 -1.07 9.43 1.40
C ILE A 39 -0.98 9.33 -0.11
N LEU A 40 -1.80 10.12 -0.81
CA LEU A 40 -1.72 10.27 -2.26
C LEU A 40 -1.08 11.62 -2.59
N ILE A 41 -0.02 11.60 -3.38
CA ILE A 41 0.68 12.78 -3.88
C ILE A 41 1.25 12.47 -5.27
N ASP A 42 1.05 13.37 -6.23
CA ASP A 42 1.55 13.25 -7.62
C ASP A 42 1.19 11.92 -8.29
N GLY A 43 -0.05 11.44 -8.07
CA GLY A 43 -0.50 10.17 -8.59
C GLY A 43 0.17 8.96 -7.95
N THR A 44 0.98 9.15 -6.90
CA THR A 44 1.63 8.08 -6.13
C THR A 44 0.98 7.94 -4.77
N LEU A 45 0.53 6.72 -4.46
CA LEU A 45 -0.03 6.33 -3.17
C LEU A 45 1.05 5.67 -2.31
N TYR A 46 1.28 6.23 -1.13
CA TYR A 46 2.13 5.66 -0.10
C TYR A 46 1.25 5.10 1.00
N MET A 47 1.22 3.80 1.16
CA MET A 47 0.36 3.11 2.12
C MET A 47 1.15 2.68 3.35
N SER A 48 0.60 2.93 4.53
CA SER A 48 1.13 2.42 5.81
C SER A 48 1.05 0.89 5.86
N GLY A 49 1.92 0.28 6.68
CA GLY A 49 1.89 -1.16 6.90
C GLY A 49 0.52 -1.64 7.35
N GLN A 50 0.04 -2.69 6.70
CA GLN A 50 -1.21 -3.36 7.02
C GLN A 50 -0.91 -4.70 7.67
N VAL A 51 -1.62 -4.99 8.76
CA VAL A 51 -1.60 -6.26 9.48
C VAL A 51 -2.95 -6.97 9.32
N ALA A 52 -3.04 -8.23 9.74
CA ALA A 52 -4.24 -9.05 9.59
C ALA A 52 -5.34 -8.68 10.61
N LEU A 53 -5.62 -7.38 10.79
CA LEU A 53 -6.69 -6.89 11.65
C LEU A 53 -8.02 -6.93 10.88
N ASP A 54 -9.02 -7.51 11.49
CA ASP A 54 -10.37 -7.53 10.93
C ASP A 54 -11.14 -6.26 11.30
N VAL A 55 -11.78 -5.65 10.31
CA VAL A 55 -12.46 -4.35 10.45
C VAL A 55 -13.70 -4.44 11.34
N GLU A 56 -14.47 -5.51 11.21
CA GLU A 56 -15.76 -5.66 11.92
C GLU A 56 -15.53 -6.05 13.38
N SER A 57 -14.78 -7.12 13.60
CA SER A 57 -14.50 -7.62 14.96
C SER A 57 -13.46 -6.80 15.71
N LYS A 58 -12.64 -6.02 15.01
CA LYS A 58 -11.46 -5.29 15.53
C LYS A 58 -10.43 -6.21 16.18
N LEU A 59 -10.42 -7.50 15.80
CA LEU A 59 -9.50 -8.49 16.29
C LEU A 59 -8.50 -8.89 15.19
N MET A 60 -7.31 -9.30 15.63
CA MET A 60 -6.34 -9.92 14.73
C MET A 60 -6.82 -11.29 14.29
N VAL A 61 -6.78 -11.57 12.99
CA VAL A 61 -6.94 -12.91 12.46
C VAL A 61 -5.77 -13.77 12.96
N ARG A 62 -6.07 -14.87 13.65
CA ARG A 62 -5.09 -15.76 14.31
C ARG A 62 -5.18 -17.18 13.74
N GLY A 63 -5.40 -17.31 12.46
CA GLY A 63 -5.43 -18.60 11.78
C GLY A 63 -4.05 -19.06 11.33
N THR A 64 -4.02 -19.69 10.16
CA THR A 64 -2.79 -20.02 9.45
C THR A 64 -2.10 -18.75 8.96
N ILE A 65 -0.82 -18.82 8.63
CA ILE A 65 -0.12 -17.65 8.07
C ILE A 65 -0.66 -17.27 6.70
N GLU A 66 -1.22 -18.23 5.97
CA GLU A 66 -1.90 -18.02 4.71
C GLU A 66 -3.16 -17.15 4.90
N GLU A 67 -3.99 -17.44 5.91
CA GLU A 67 -5.19 -16.65 6.24
C GLU A 67 -4.82 -15.24 6.70
N GLU A 68 -3.78 -15.09 7.52
CA GLU A 68 -3.28 -13.76 7.90
C GLU A 68 -2.79 -12.98 6.69
N THR A 69 -2.04 -13.61 5.78
CA THR A 69 -1.56 -12.97 4.56
C THR A 69 -2.72 -12.51 3.68
N GLU A 70 -3.73 -13.35 3.48
CA GLU A 70 -4.93 -13.00 2.71
C GLU A 70 -5.70 -11.83 3.33
N LYS A 71 -5.83 -11.80 4.66
CA LYS A 71 -6.48 -10.68 5.35
C LYS A 71 -5.72 -9.38 5.18
N VAL A 72 -4.40 -9.40 5.28
CA VAL A 72 -3.54 -8.23 5.00
C VAL A 72 -3.78 -7.72 3.59
N MET A 73 -3.80 -8.61 2.60
CA MET A 73 -4.00 -8.23 1.20
C MET A 73 -5.42 -7.68 0.95
N GLN A 74 -6.44 -8.18 1.64
CA GLN A 74 -7.80 -7.62 1.60
C GLN A 74 -7.83 -6.20 2.16
N ASN A 75 -7.15 -5.93 3.28
CA ASN A 75 -7.04 -4.60 3.85
C ASN A 75 -6.32 -3.62 2.89
N ILE A 76 -5.26 -4.07 2.23
CA ILE A 76 -4.56 -3.31 1.19
C ILE A 76 -5.50 -2.99 0.03
N MET A 77 -6.26 -3.98 -0.45
CA MET A 77 -7.22 -3.80 -1.55
C MET A 77 -8.25 -2.72 -1.23
N ALA A 78 -8.82 -2.73 -0.03
CA ALA A 78 -9.81 -1.74 0.41
C ALA A 78 -9.25 -0.30 0.38
N ILE A 79 -7.96 -0.12 0.69
CA ILE A 79 -7.32 1.21 0.64
C ILE A 79 -7.00 1.61 -0.81
N LEU A 80 -6.58 0.67 -1.67
CA LEU A 80 -6.36 0.92 -3.09
C LEU A 80 -7.67 1.37 -3.78
N GLU A 81 -8.77 0.69 -3.48
CA GLU A 81 -10.10 0.99 -4.04
C GLU A 81 -10.59 2.39 -3.69
N GLU A 82 -10.21 2.94 -2.53
CA GLU A 82 -10.58 4.32 -2.11
C GLU A 82 -10.07 5.40 -3.09
N VAL A 83 -9.02 5.08 -3.86
CA VAL A 83 -8.47 5.97 -4.89
C VAL A 83 -8.63 5.42 -6.31
N ASN A 84 -9.54 4.44 -6.49
CA ASN A 84 -9.78 3.74 -7.75
C ASN A 84 -8.53 3.04 -8.32
N PHE A 85 -7.64 2.55 -7.43
CA PHE A 85 -6.51 1.71 -7.78
C PHE A 85 -6.85 0.24 -7.59
N THR A 86 -6.09 -0.61 -8.28
CA THR A 86 -6.08 -2.07 -8.12
C THR A 86 -4.66 -2.54 -7.80
N PHE A 87 -4.45 -3.84 -7.62
CA PHE A 87 -3.11 -4.40 -7.46
C PHE A 87 -2.21 -4.16 -8.68
N GLU A 88 -2.76 -3.93 -9.88
CA GLU A 88 -1.97 -3.55 -11.07
C GLU A 88 -1.28 -2.19 -10.91
N ASN A 89 -1.80 -1.30 -10.07
CA ASN A 89 -1.19 -0.01 -9.77
C ASN A 89 -0.01 -0.11 -8.79
N VAL A 90 0.14 -1.24 -8.09
CA VAL A 90 1.20 -1.43 -7.10
C VAL A 90 2.54 -1.60 -7.79
N ILE A 91 3.51 -0.74 -7.46
CA ILE A 91 4.85 -0.75 -8.03
C ILE A 91 5.91 -1.28 -7.07
N LYS A 92 5.61 -1.26 -5.77
CA LYS A 92 6.52 -1.72 -4.71
C LYS A 92 5.75 -2.32 -3.55
N THR A 93 6.21 -3.43 -3.02
CA THR A 93 5.77 -3.99 -1.73
C THR A 93 6.96 -4.24 -0.82
N THR A 94 6.76 -4.00 0.47
CA THR A 94 7.68 -4.40 1.54
C THR A 94 6.93 -5.32 2.49
N ILE A 95 7.43 -6.52 2.68
CA ILE A 95 6.84 -7.55 3.55
C ILE A 95 7.76 -7.74 4.75
N PHE A 96 7.23 -7.49 5.94
CA PHE A 96 7.88 -7.82 7.21
C PHE A 96 7.22 -9.04 7.80
N ILE A 97 8.01 -10.01 8.26
CA ILE A 97 7.56 -11.26 8.85
C ILE A 97 8.36 -11.57 10.11
N THR A 98 7.77 -12.32 11.04
CA THR A 98 8.44 -12.68 12.30
C THR A 98 9.09 -14.07 12.26
N ASP A 99 8.93 -14.80 11.15
CA ASP A 99 9.50 -16.14 10.96
C ASP A 99 9.69 -16.41 9.47
N MET A 100 10.92 -16.44 9.00
CA MET A 100 11.28 -16.72 7.59
C MET A 100 10.91 -18.16 7.18
N GLY A 101 10.70 -19.07 8.12
CA GLY A 101 10.16 -20.41 7.85
C GLY A 101 8.78 -20.39 7.18
N ASN A 102 8.03 -19.28 7.33
CA ASN A 102 6.74 -19.07 6.69
C ASN A 102 6.82 -18.47 5.27
N PHE A 103 8.01 -18.10 4.79
CA PHE A 103 8.19 -17.40 3.51
C PHE A 103 7.45 -18.06 2.35
N SER A 104 7.59 -19.36 2.17
CA SER A 104 6.98 -20.10 1.06
C SER A 104 5.44 -20.05 1.09
N LYS A 105 4.84 -20.16 2.27
CA LYS A 105 3.39 -20.10 2.47
C LYS A 105 2.84 -18.70 2.21
N ILE A 106 3.54 -17.68 2.76
CA ILE A 106 3.22 -16.26 2.54
C ILE A 106 3.30 -15.95 1.05
N ASN A 107 4.39 -16.36 0.39
CA ASN A 107 4.58 -16.12 -1.04
C ASN A 107 3.46 -16.72 -1.90
N LYS A 108 2.99 -17.92 -1.56
CA LYS A 108 1.90 -18.58 -2.26
C LYS A 108 0.57 -17.82 -2.12
N SER A 109 0.26 -17.31 -0.91
CA SER A 109 -0.97 -16.51 -0.68
C SER A 109 -0.88 -15.13 -1.31
N TYR A 110 0.27 -14.46 -1.19
CA TYR A 110 0.54 -13.16 -1.81
C TYR A 110 0.42 -13.22 -3.34
N ALA A 111 0.95 -14.26 -3.97
CA ALA A 111 0.92 -14.43 -5.43
C ALA A 111 -0.49 -14.49 -6.03
N LYS A 112 -1.52 -14.82 -5.25
CA LYS A 112 -2.91 -14.84 -5.73
C LYS A 112 -3.44 -13.46 -6.15
N PHE A 113 -2.79 -12.39 -5.70
CA PHE A 113 -3.23 -11.00 -5.90
C PHE A 113 -2.50 -10.31 -7.06
N PHE A 114 -1.49 -10.93 -7.65
CA PHE A 114 -0.67 -10.35 -8.70
C PHE A 114 -0.56 -11.25 -9.93
N ASN A 115 -0.51 -10.62 -11.09
CA ASN A 115 -0.05 -11.30 -12.30
C ASN A 115 1.48 -11.37 -12.26
N GLU A 116 2.06 -12.54 -12.44
CA GLU A 116 3.50 -12.76 -12.39
C GLU A 116 4.28 -11.86 -13.37
N ALA A 117 3.71 -11.59 -14.55
CA ALA A 117 4.34 -10.74 -15.57
C ALA A 117 4.40 -9.26 -15.21
N THR A 118 3.51 -8.78 -14.32
CA THR A 118 3.37 -7.35 -13.93
C THR A 118 3.56 -7.13 -12.43
N ALA A 119 3.99 -8.16 -11.69
CA ALA A 119 4.16 -8.10 -10.25
C ALA A 119 5.13 -6.98 -9.82
N PRO A 120 4.88 -6.30 -8.69
CA PRO A 120 5.71 -5.21 -8.21
C PRO A 120 7.10 -5.66 -7.78
N ALA A 121 8.03 -4.71 -7.71
CA ALA A 121 9.28 -4.91 -6.97
C ALA A 121 8.98 -5.21 -5.50
N ARG A 122 9.70 -6.15 -4.88
CA ARG A 122 9.43 -6.62 -3.52
C ARG A 122 10.69 -6.94 -2.74
N GLU A 123 10.69 -6.63 -1.45
CA GLU A 123 11.56 -7.28 -0.45
C GLU A 123 10.73 -7.96 0.62
N THR A 124 11.32 -8.99 1.25
CA THR A 124 10.79 -9.66 2.43
C THR A 124 11.87 -9.70 3.49
N VAL A 125 11.56 -9.22 4.68
CA VAL A 125 12.50 -9.05 5.80
C VAL A 125 11.94 -9.71 7.05
N GLU A 126 12.76 -10.52 7.72
CA GLU A 126 12.42 -11.01 9.05
C GLU A 126 12.74 -9.94 10.10
N VAL A 127 11.81 -9.73 11.02
CA VAL A 127 11.91 -8.78 12.14
C VAL A 127 11.61 -9.49 13.45
N SER A 128 12.10 -8.93 14.56
CA SER A 128 11.93 -9.54 15.89
C SER A 128 10.49 -9.50 16.38
N ALA A 129 9.69 -8.51 16.01
CA ALA A 129 8.29 -8.36 16.38
C ALA A 129 7.58 -7.38 15.44
N LEU A 130 6.25 -7.48 15.40
CA LEU A 130 5.36 -6.58 14.68
C LEU A 130 4.26 -6.07 15.63
N PRO A 131 3.61 -4.94 15.30
CA PRO A 131 2.52 -4.39 16.10
C PRO A 131 1.40 -5.42 16.34
N LEU A 132 0.78 -5.35 17.51
CA LEU A 132 -0.33 -6.21 17.91
C LEU A 132 0.01 -7.72 17.90
N GLY A 133 1.30 -8.07 17.88
CA GLY A 133 1.76 -9.46 17.75
C GLY A 133 1.42 -10.06 16.39
N ALA A 134 1.31 -9.25 15.33
CA ALA A 134 1.17 -9.73 13.97
C ALA A 134 2.36 -10.61 13.59
N ARG A 135 2.14 -11.58 12.69
CA ARG A 135 3.21 -12.41 12.12
C ARG A 135 3.65 -11.92 10.75
N ILE A 136 2.83 -11.05 10.14
CA ILE A 136 3.09 -10.43 8.84
C ILE A 136 2.55 -9.01 8.83
N GLU A 137 3.30 -8.11 8.21
CA GLU A 137 2.92 -6.73 7.88
C GLU A 137 3.36 -6.42 6.46
N ILE A 138 2.51 -5.79 5.67
CA ILE A 138 2.83 -5.41 4.29
C ILE A 138 2.51 -3.94 4.08
N SER A 139 3.47 -3.19 3.55
CA SER A 139 3.26 -1.84 3.01
C SER A 139 3.42 -1.84 1.49
N VAL A 140 2.76 -0.89 0.82
CA VAL A 140 2.84 -0.79 -0.64
C VAL A 140 3.04 0.66 -1.07
N ILE A 141 3.65 0.81 -2.24
CA ILE A 141 3.65 2.04 -3.03
C ILE A 141 2.92 1.71 -4.33
N ALA A 142 1.89 2.48 -4.66
CA ALA A 142 1.13 2.33 -5.88
C ALA A 142 1.13 3.64 -6.67
N LYS A 143 0.96 3.55 -7.99
CA LYS A 143 1.00 4.72 -8.86
C LYS A 143 -0.12 4.67 -9.88
N TYR A 144 -0.69 5.84 -10.19
CA TYR A 144 -1.56 5.99 -11.36
C TYR A 144 -0.76 5.59 -12.61
N LEU A 145 -1.35 4.74 -13.43
CA LEU A 145 -0.79 4.30 -14.71
C LEU A 145 -1.59 4.98 -15.82
N ASP A 146 -0.90 5.64 -16.75
CA ASP A 146 -1.49 6.28 -17.94
C ASP A 146 -2.00 5.23 -18.94
#